data_a389e241cb9fba3821ea8d43d99f8c16
#
_entry.id   a389e241cb9fba3821ea8d43d99f8c16
#
_cell.length_a   1.000
_cell.length_b   1.000
_cell.length_c   1.000
_cell.angle_alpha   90.00
_cell.angle_beta   90.00
_cell.angle_gamma   90.00
#
_symmetry.space_group_name_H-M   'P 1'
#
loop_
_entity.id
_entity.type
_entity.pdbx_description
1 polymer ?
#
loop_
_entity_poly.entity_id
_entity_poly.type
_entity_poly.pdbx_seq_one_letter_code
_entity_poly.pdbx_strand_id
1 'polypeptide(L)'
;GGPEALVHLARAVDAVHGVRYHQRQTEVLASAGTDRGVTLNDIRSGKPLHKVVLTMRANDLAWSPVEPTTLAVASEDHNMYTFDMRNMSSATQISKGHGGAVLSVDWAPTGQSRVTGAYDRTVRLWDAGKGARSRDVYHTKRMQKVFTTMYTLDARFVLSGSDDGNVRLWKHGASDKLGIVNARERASREYAQALRKRWHTVGDVAKIERQRHVPKPIRKAQKLRHTMTEPRRVQTDPRRNHTK
;
A
#
# COMPACT_ATOMS: atom_id res chain seq x y z
N GLY A 1 24.83 22.16 28.33
CA GLY A 1 23.67 22.28 27.46
C GLY A 1 23.38 20.95 26.81
N GLY A 2 22.17 20.39 27.03
CA GLY A 2 21.73 19.22 26.31
C GLY A 2 21.39 19.56 24.83
N PRO A 3 21.24 18.57 23.96
CA PRO A 3 20.86 18.82 22.56
C PRO A 3 19.45 19.41 22.54
N GLU A 4 19.35 20.68 22.18
CA GLU A 4 18.08 21.35 21.95
C GLU A 4 17.54 20.97 20.57
N ALA A 5 16.23 20.72 20.47
CA ALA A 5 15.60 20.49 19.20
C ALA A 5 15.66 21.75 18.32
N LEU A 6 16.19 21.62 17.11
CA LEU A 6 16.35 22.75 16.18
C LEU A 6 15.01 23.36 15.75
N VAL A 7 13.99 22.53 15.61
CA VAL A 7 12.62 22.96 15.22
C VAL A 7 11.58 22.08 15.90
N HIS A 8 10.59 22.69 16.50
CA HIS A 8 9.40 22.01 17.01
C HIS A 8 8.23 22.17 16.04
N LEU A 9 7.85 21.07 15.39
CA LEU A 9 6.70 21.01 14.49
C LEU A 9 5.48 20.52 15.26
N ALA A 10 4.89 21.38 16.07
CA ALA A 10 3.78 21.01 16.95
C ALA A 10 2.44 21.10 16.21
N ARG A 11 1.88 19.95 15.79
CA ARG A 11 0.44 19.82 15.47
C ARG A 11 -0.12 18.39 15.51
N ALA A 12 0.65 17.41 15.94
CA ALA A 12 0.08 16.16 16.36
C ALA A 12 -0.53 16.38 17.75
N VAL A 13 -1.79 16.05 17.90
CA VAL A 13 -2.48 16.10 19.22
C VAL A 13 -2.09 14.88 20.05
N ASP A 14 -1.55 13.85 19.38
CA ASP A 14 -1.30 12.54 19.94
C ASP A 14 0.00 11.94 19.39
N ALA A 15 0.33 10.68 19.74
CA ALA A 15 1.55 10.02 19.33
C ALA A 15 1.74 9.97 17.81
N VAL A 16 2.95 10.27 17.34
CA VAL A 16 3.36 10.18 15.93
C VAL A 16 4.00 8.82 15.69
N HIS A 17 3.50 8.07 14.73
CA HIS A 17 3.99 6.73 14.38
C HIS A 17 4.95 6.72 13.18
N GLY A 18 4.71 7.58 12.22
CA GLY A 18 5.50 7.64 11.01
C GLY A 18 5.93 9.05 10.66
N VAL A 19 7.21 9.19 10.33
CA VAL A 19 7.78 10.46 9.85
C VAL A 19 8.65 10.14 8.64
N ARG A 20 8.43 10.84 7.52
CA ARG A 20 9.18 10.64 6.28
C ARG A 20 9.51 11.98 5.63
N TYR A 21 10.79 12.20 5.35
CA TYR A 21 11.24 13.30 4.52
C TYR A 21 10.84 13.10 3.07
N HIS A 22 10.46 14.19 2.43
CA HIS A 22 10.25 14.19 0.99
C HIS A 22 11.59 13.99 0.26
N GLN A 23 11.60 13.13 -0.77
CA GLN A 23 12.87 12.71 -1.40
C GLN A 23 13.56 13.78 -2.23
N ARG A 24 12.82 14.73 -2.79
CA ARG A 24 13.36 15.81 -3.63
C ARG A 24 13.36 17.16 -2.93
N GLN A 25 12.36 17.43 -2.11
CA GLN A 25 12.22 18.67 -1.36
C GLN A 25 12.60 18.40 0.10
N THR A 26 13.86 18.57 0.43
CA THR A 26 14.41 18.27 1.77
C THR A 26 13.77 19.06 2.91
N GLU A 27 13.06 20.13 2.57
CA GLU A 27 12.36 20.99 3.53
C GLU A 27 10.96 20.47 3.90
N VAL A 28 10.41 19.51 3.12
CA VAL A 28 9.08 18.97 3.34
C VAL A 28 9.13 17.65 4.10
N LEU A 29 8.33 17.57 5.13
CA LEU A 29 8.19 16.43 6.02
C LEU A 29 6.74 15.97 6.07
N ALA A 30 6.49 14.67 5.90
CA ALA A 30 5.19 14.07 6.18
C ALA A 30 5.21 13.37 7.53
N SER A 31 4.18 13.56 8.34
CA SER A 31 3.97 12.86 9.61
C SER A 31 2.60 12.21 9.68
N ALA A 32 2.52 11.06 10.32
CA ALA A 32 1.30 10.32 10.59
C ALA A 32 1.19 9.96 12.06
N GLY A 33 0.01 10.11 12.63
CA GLY A 33 -0.19 9.91 14.06
C GLY A 33 -1.48 9.15 14.41
N THR A 34 -1.63 8.88 15.70
CA THR A 34 -2.83 8.28 16.29
C THR A 34 -4.04 9.21 16.23
N ASP A 35 -3.83 10.53 16.10
CA ASP A 35 -4.88 11.54 15.90
C ASP A 35 -5.60 11.42 14.55
N ARG A 36 -5.36 10.33 13.81
CA ARG A 36 -5.87 10.09 12.45
C ARG A 36 -5.39 11.11 11.41
N GLY A 37 -4.49 11.99 11.83
CA GLY A 37 -3.95 13.07 11.01
C GLY A 37 -2.76 12.59 10.17
N VAL A 38 -2.75 13.01 8.92
CA VAL A 38 -1.57 13.03 8.06
C VAL A 38 -1.26 14.48 7.79
N THR A 39 -0.10 14.94 8.25
CA THR A 39 0.29 16.35 8.18
C THR A 39 1.54 16.50 7.34
N LEU A 40 1.54 17.44 6.41
CA LEU A 40 2.70 17.91 5.68
C LEU A 40 3.20 19.18 6.35
N ASN A 41 4.47 19.20 6.74
CA ASN A 41 5.10 20.32 7.36
C ASN A 41 6.26 20.84 6.49
N ASP A 42 6.43 22.13 6.45
CA ASP A 42 7.63 22.77 5.90
C ASP A 42 8.55 23.13 7.07
N ILE A 43 9.74 22.55 7.07
CA ILE A 43 10.74 22.73 8.13
C ILE A 43 11.24 24.17 8.15
N ARG A 44 11.37 24.80 6.98
CA ARG A 44 11.88 26.16 6.85
C ARG A 44 10.95 27.20 7.44
N SER A 45 9.65 27.05 7.17
CA SER A 45 8.64 27.99 7.67
C SER A 45 8.13 27.62 9.07
N GLY A 46 8.42 26.39 9.54
CA GLY A 46 7.88 25.86 10.79
C GLY A 46 6.36 25.69 10.80
N LYS A 47 5.73 25.78 9.64
CA LYS A 47 4.25 25.76 9.49
C LYS A 47 3.78 24.51 8.76
N PRO A 48 2.62 23.97 9.11
CA PRO A 48 2.01 22.92 8.35
C PRO A 48 1.50 23.46 7.01
N LEU A 49 1.80 22.75 5.94
CA LEU A 49 1.30 23.04 4.61
C LEU A 49 -0.13 22.52 4.46
N HIS A 50 -0.32 21.23 4.76
CA HIS A 50 -1.61 20.56 4.66
C HIS A 50 -1.82 19.58 5.80
N LYS A 51 -3.06 19.40 6.23
CA LYS A 51 -3.48 18.34 7.16
C LYS A 51 -4.72 17.63 6.62
N VAL A 52 -4.66 16.30 6.57
CA VAL A 52 -5.81 15.43 6.25
C VAL A 52 -6.13 14.59 7.47
N VAL A 53 -7.42 14.45 7.77
CA VAL A 53 -7.89 13.57 8.83
C VAL A 53 -8.56 12.35 8.18
N LEU A 54 -8.01 11.17 8.45
CA LEU A 54 -8.54 9.89 7.99
C LEU A 54 -9.68 9.41 8.89
N THR A 55 -10.39 8.37 8.46
CA THR A 55 -11.43 7.72 9.28
C THR A 55 -10.85 7.02 10.49
N MET A 56 -9.68 6.41 10.33
CA MET A 56 -8.92 5.71 11.37
C MET A 56 -7.46 6.20 11.35
N ARG A 57 -6.66 5.79 12.34
CA ARG A 57 -5.26 6.22 12.44
C ARG A 57 -4.44 5.82 11.22
N ALA A 58 -3.45 6.64 10.91
CA ALA A 58 -2.41 6.35 9.94
C ALA A 58 -1.24 5.66 10.64
N ASN A 59 -0.84 4.49 10.12
CA ASN A 59 0.21 3.68 10.74
C ASN A 59 1.59 3.93 10.10
N ASP A 60 1.67 4.12 8.80
CA ASP A 60 2.93 4.35 8.09
C ASP A 60 2.73 5.19 6.84
N LEU A 61 3.82 5.79 6.35
CA LEU A 61 3.88 6.70 5.22
C LEU A 61 5.03 6.32 4.30
N ALA A 62 4.84 6.47 3.00
CA ALA A 62 5.92 6.32 2.03
C ALA A 62 5.75 7.29 0.85
N TRP A 63 6.81 8.01 0.51
CA TRP A 63 6.86 8.86 -0.68
C TRP A 63 7.17 8.05 -1.92
N SER A 64 6.57 8.42 -3.04
CA SER A 64 6.92 7.83 -4.33
C SER A 64 8.30 8.32 -4.80
N PRO A 65 9.21 7.43 -5.20
CA PRO A 65 10.54 7.83 -5.66
C PRO A 65 10.52 8.49 -7.05
N VAL A 66 9.55 8.17 -7.89
CA VAL A 66 9.44 8.68 -9.27
C VAL A 66 8.52 9.88 -9.33
N GLU A 67 7.33 9.78 -8.75
CA GLU A 67 6.35 10.86 -8.66
C GLU A 67 6.46 11.55 -7.29
N PRO A 68 7.27 12.61 -7.15
CA PRO A 68 7.57 13.19 -5.86
C PRO A 68 6.34 13.78 -5.15
N THR A 69 5.31 14.15 -5.88
CA THR A 69 4.06 14.68 -5.32
C THR A 69 3.16 13.63 -4.69
N THR A 70 3.47 12.33 -4.87
CA THR A 70 2.61 11.23 -4.47
C THR A 70 3.04 10.63 -3.14
N LEU A 71 2.13 10.63 -2.17
CA LEU A 71 2.30 10.06 -0.84
C LEU A 71 1.37 8.87 -0.66
N ALA A 72 1.90 7.72 -0.28
CA ALA A 72 1.13 6.56 0.15
C ALA A 72 1.01 6.52 1.67
N VAL A 73 -0.16 6.17 2.16
CA VAL A 73 -0.51 6.12 3.60
C VAL A 73 -1.15 4.80 3.92
N ALA A 74 -0.59 4.09 4.89
CA ALA A 74 -1.17 2.87 5.46
C ALA A 74 -2.14 3.25 6.59
N SER A 75 -3.39 2.77 6.53
CA SER A 75 -4.41 3.10 7.52
C SER A 75 -4.93 1.86 8.25
N GLU A 76 -5.36 2.06 9.48
CA GLU A 76 -5.98 1.03 10.30
C GLU A 76 -7.35 0.58 9.78
N ASP A 77 -8.00 1.37 8.93
CA ASP A 77 -9.27 1.02 8.28
C ASP A 77 -9.12 -0.08 7.21
N HIS A 78 -7.98 -0.77 7.16
CA HIS A 78 -7.60 -1.84 6.25
C HIS A 78 -7.33 -1.39 4.80
N ASN A 79 -7.27 -0.09 4.53
CA ASN A 79 -6.99 0.46 3.22
C ASN A 79 -5.61 1.12 3.18
N MET A 80 -5.05 1.20 1.99
CA MET A 80 -3.94 2.10 1.69
C MET A 80 -4.48 3.23 0.84
N TYR A 81 -4.18 4.45 1.23
CA TYR A 81 -4.54 5.67 0.52
C TYR A 81 -3.34 6.23 -0.22
N THR A 82 -3.59 6.83 -1.36
CA THR A 82 -2.57 7.60 -2.08
C THR A 82 -3.08 9.02 -2.23
N PHE A 83 -2.27 10.00 -1.84
CA PHE A 83 -2.58 11.42 -1.91
C PHE A 83 -1.61 12.15 -2.82
N ASP A 84 -2.05 13.22 -3.46
CA ASP A 84 -1.17 14.21 -4.08
C ASP A 84 -0.91 15.33 -3.05
N MET A 85 0.36 15.63 -2.78
CA MET A 85 0.75 16.66 -1.80
C MET A 85 0.20 18.05 -2.15
N ARG A 86 -0.10 18.31 -3.42
CA ARG A 86 -0.66 19.59 -3.89
C ARG A 86 -2.15 19.72 -3.60
N ASN A 87 -2.84 18.59 -3.52
CA ASN A 87 -4.26 18.53 -3.20
C ASN A 87 -4.55 17.31 -2.31
N MET A 88 -4.48 17.51 -1.01
CA MET A 88 -4.74 16.46 -0.03
C MET A 88 -6.22 16.37 0.39
N SER A 89 -7.12 17.14 -0.19
CA SER A 89 -8.54 17.12 0.18
C SER A 89 -9.23 15.78 -0.11
N SER A 90 -8.76 15.06 -1.10
CA SER A 90 -9.26 13.74 -1.48
C SER A 90 -8.12 12.79 -1.86
N ALA A 91 -8.28 11.50 -1.52
CA ALA A 91 -7.34 10.49 -1.95
C ALA A 91 -7.44 10.27 -3.47
N THR A 92 -6.31 10.33 -4.16
CA THR A 92 -6.20 10.04 -5.59
C THR A 92 -6.55 8.57 -5.89
N GLN A 93 -6.10 7.67 -5.02
CA GLN A 93 -6.39 6.24 -5.14
C GLN A 93 -6.61 5.61 -3.76
N ILE A 94 -7.57 4.69 -3.68
CA ILE A 94 -7.82 3.88 -2.48
C ILE A 94 -7.63 2.42 -2.85
N SER A 95 -6.61 1.79 -2.27
CA SER A 95 -6.31 0.37 -2.47
C SER A 95 -7.02 -0.48 -1.41
N LYS A 96 -8.01 -1.26 -1.84
CA LYS A 96 -8.88 -2.04 -0.98
C LYS A 96 -8.62 -3.54 -1.18
N GLY A 97 -8.39 -4.27 -0.10
CA GLY A 97 -8.18 -5.71 -0.25
C GLY A 97 -7.77 -6.41 1.04
N HIS A 98 -7.06 -5.71 1.94
CA HIS A 98 -6.71 -6.29 3.22
C HIS A 98 -7.94 -6.60 4.09
N GLY A 99 -7.88 -7.70 4.84
CA GLY A 99 -8.87 -8.10 5.83
C GLY A 99 -8.59 -7.58 7.23
N GLY A 100 -7.42 -6.97 7.45
CA GLY A 100 -6.96 -6.38 8.71
C GLY A 100 -6.28 -5.04 8.49
N ALA A 101 -5.92 -4.35 9.58
CA ALA A 101 -5.23 -3.07 9.56
C ALA A 101 -3.95 -3.14 8.72
N VAL A 102 -3.71 -2.14 7.88
CA VAL A 102 -2.45 -1.99 7.15
C VAL A 102 -1.46 -1.30 8.07
N LEU A 103 -0.33 -1.97 8.34
CA LEU A 103 0.66 -1.50 9.30
C LEU A 103 1.85 -0.81 8.63
N SER A 104 2.22 -1.26 7.44
CA SER A 104 3.38 -0.74 6.72
C SER A 104 3.10 -0.59 5.24
N VAL A 105 3.72 0.40 4.63
CA VAL A 105 3.67 0.66 3.19
C VAL A 105 5.04 1.07 2.70
N ASP A 106 5.41 0.60 1.51
CA ASP A 106 6.63 1.03 0.85
C ASP A 106 6.46 1.05 -0.68
N TRP A 107 7.24 1.90 -1.35
CA TRP A 107 7.28 2.03 -2.80
C TRP A 107 8.44 1.23 -3.38
N ALA A 108 8.20 0.60 -4.51
CA ALA A 108 9.29 0.09 -5.32
C ALA A 108 10.15 1.25 -5.83
N PRO A 109 11.48 1.11 -5.88
CA PRO A 109 12.38 2.12 -6.43
C PRO A 109 12.04 2.55 -7.87
N THR A 110 11.37 1.69 -8.62
CA THR A 110 10.85 1.98 -9.97
C THR A 110 9.61 2.89 -9.99
N GLY A 111 8.98 3.14 -8.83
CA GLY A 111 7.72 3.90 -8.73
C GLY A 111 6.49 3.21 -9.31
N GLN A 112 6.64 2.02 -9.92
CA GLN A 112 5.54 1.32 -10.59
C GLN A 112 4.70 0.46 -9.67
N SER A 113 5.20 0.13 -8.49
CA SER A 113 4.53 -0.77 -7.56
C SER A 113 4.69 -0.32 -6.12
N ARG A 114 3.78 -0.76 -5.29
CA ARG A 114 3.76 -0.55 -3.84
C ARG A 114 3.59 -1.88 -3.13
N VAL A 115 4.13 -1.99 -1.93
CA VAL A 115 3.94 -3.13 -1.05
C VAL A 115 3.25 -2.69 0.23
N THR A 116 2.39 -3.54 0.76
CA THR A 116 1.75 -3.32 2.06
C THR A 116 1.83 -4.58 2.90
N GLY A 117 2.11 -4.40 4.18
CA GLY A 117 2.01 -5.43 5.20
C GLY A 117 0.85 -5.15 6.14
N ALA A 118 0.12 -6.19 6.52
CA ALA A 118 -1.07 -6.00 7.33
C ALA A 118 -1.26 -7.05 8.44
N TYR A 119 -2.20 -6.73 9.31
CA TYR A 119 -2.63 -7.57 10.42
C TYR A 119 -3.30 -8.88 9.97
N ASP A 120 -3.76 -8.93 8.70
CA ASP A 120 -4.38 -10.10 8.09
C ASP A 120 -3.38 -11.20 7.70
N ARG A 121 -2.12 -11.08 8.13
CA ARG A 121 -1.03 -12.03 7.86
C ARG A 121 -0.69 -12.14 6.38
N THR A 122 -0.91 -11.08 5.61
CA THR A 122 -0.56 -11.03 4.20
C THR A 122 0.32 -9.86 3.87
N VAL A 123 1.19 -10.06 2.88
CA VAL A 123 1.87 -9.00 2.15
C VAL A 123 1.21 -8.88 0.79
N ARG A 124 0.87 -7.68 0.38
CA ARG A 124 0.24 -7.42 -0.91
C ARG A 124 1.05 -6.48 -1.75
N LEU A 125 1.07 -6.79 -3.04
CA LEU A 125 1.68 -5.95 -4.06
C LEU A 125 0.58 -5.25 -4.87
N TRP A 126 0.80 -3.98 -5.14
CA TRP A 126 -0.12 -3.11 -5.86
C TRP A 126 0.61 -2.42 -7.00
N ASP A 127 0.02 -2.39 -8.17
CA ASP A 127 0.57 -1.61 -9.28
C ASP A 127 0.08 -0.16 -9.18
N ALA A 128 0.97 0.80 -9.41
CA ALA A 128 0.62 2.20 -9.52
C ALA A 128 -0.30 2.38 -10.75
N GLY A 129 -1.38 3.13 -10.58
CA GLY A 129 -2.32 3.42 -11.68
C GLY A 129 -3.27 2.28 -12.08
N LYS A 130 -3.10 1.06 -11.58
CA LYS A 130 -3.95 -0.09 -11.94
C LYS A 130 -5.03 -0.42 -10.92
N GLY A 131 -5.84 0.57 -10.55
CA GLY A 131 -7.05 0.33 -9.78
C GLY A 131 -6.85 -0.07 -8.31
N ALA A 132 -7.95 -0.43 -7.65
CA ALA A 132 -8.03 -0.65 -6.21
C ALA A 132 -7.64 -2.07 -5.76
N ARG A 133 -7.29 -2.98 -6.67
CA ARG A 133 -7.02 -4.39 -6.36
C ARG A 133 -5.53 -4.68 -6.33
N SER A 134 -5.11 -5.53 -5.39
CA SER A 134 -3.74 -6.02 -5.33
C SER A 134 -3.41 -6.90 -6.53
N ARG A 135 -2.18 -6.75 -7.06
CA ARG A 135 -1.64 -7.62 -8.09
C ARG A 135 -1.36 -9.02 -7.54
N ASP A 136 -0.61 -9.10 -6.46
CA ASP A 136 -0.22 -10.34 -5.80
C ASP A 136 -0.53 -10.32 -4.31
N VAL A 137 -0.70 -11.51 -3.72
CA VAL A 137 -0.93 -11.70 -2.28
C VAL A 137 0.00 -12.79 -1.79
N TYR A 138 0.91 -12.43 -0.91
CA TYR A 138 1.86 -13.37 -0.30
C TYR A 138 1.47 -13.70 1.14
N HIS A 139 1.55 -14.97 1.49
CA HIS A 139 1.34 -15.46 2.83
C HIS A 139 2.03 -16.81 3.03
N THR A 140 2.31 -17.17 4.27
CA THR A 140 2.71 -18.55 4.64
C THR A 140 1.87 -19.03 5.81
N LYS A 141 1.83 -20.37 6.02
CA LYS A 141 1.01 -20.99 7.08
C LYS A 141 1.42 -20.50 8.49
N ARG A 142 2.71 -20.24 8.70
CA ARG A 142 3.25 -19.82 10.01
C ARG A 142 3.31 -18.30 10.17
N MET A 143 3.08 -17.54 9.12
CA MET A 143 3.15 -16.09 9.15
C MET A 143 2.07 -15.52 10.05
N GLN A 144 2.46 -14.63 10.94
CA GLN A 144 1.60 -13.85 11.81
C GLN A 144 1.44 -12.42 11.26
N LYS A 145 1.07 -11.48 12.10
CA LYS A 145 0.91 -10.08 11.72
C LYS A 145 2.19 -9.56 11.06
N VAL A 146 2.06 -8.80 10.00
CA VAL A 146 3.19 -8.20 9.30
C VAL A 146 3.32 -6.76 9.75
N PHE A 147 4.40 -6.46 10.47
CA PHE A 147 4.63 -5.14 11.03
C PHE A 147 5.36 -4.21 10.07
N THR A 148 6.29 -4.76 9.29
CA THR A 148 7.09 -3.96 8.37
C THR A 148 7.25 -4.66 7.04
N THR A 149 7.26 -3.86 5.98
CA THR A 149 7.56 -4.29 4.62
C THR A 149 8.41 -3.25 3.93
N MET A 150 9.38 -3.69 3.15
CA MET A 150 10.21 -2.80 2.35
C MET A 150 10.64 -3.46 1.05
N TYR A 151 10.86 -2.65 0.04
CA TYR A 151 11.48 -3.08 -1.20
C TYR A 151 12.99 -3.09 -1.09
N THR A 152 13.63 -3.99 -1.82
CA THR A 152 15.06 -3.90 -2.08
C THR A 152 15.34 -2.85 -3.16
N LEU A 153 16.53 -2.25 -3.13
CA LEU A 153 16.92 -1.19 -4.08
C LEU A 153 16.91 -1.64 -5.55
N ASP A 154 17.07 -2.93 -5.80
CA ASP A 154 16.98 -3.50 -7.14
C ASP A 154 15.53 -3.73 -7.62
N ALA A 155 14.54 -3.42 -6.80
CA ALA A 155 13.11 -3.63 -7.05
C ALA A 155 12.70 -5.07 -7.37
N ARG A 156 13.60 -6.05 -7.19
CA ARG A 156 13.36 -7.47 -7.52
C ARG A 156 12.75 -8.25 -6.37
N PHE A 157 12.97 -7.78 -5.15
CA PHE A 157 12.55 -8.46 -3.94
C PHE A 157 11.81 -7.52 -3.00
N VAL A 158 11.04 -8.13 -2.13
CA VAL A 158 10.35 -7.49 -1.01
C VAL A 158 10.71 -8.22 0.26
N LEU A 159 11.05 -7.49 1.29
CA LEU A 159 11.28 -7.99 2.64
C LEU A 159 10.03 -7.78 3.48
N SER A 160 9.72 -8.71 4.38
CA SER A 160 8.66 -8.53 5.37
C SER A 160 9.09 -9.07 6.72
N GLY A 161 8.88 -8.25 7.76
CA GLY A 161 9.04 -8.62 9.17
C GLY A 161 7.69 -8.96 9.78
N SER A 162 7.59 -10.11 10.44
CA SER A 162 6.35 -10.63 11.01
C SER A 162 6.50 -10.89 12.50
N ASP A 163 5.38 -10.87 13.21
CA ASP A 163 5.24 -11.13 14.65
C ASP A 163 5.76 -12.53 15.11
N ASP A 164 5.98 -13.42 14.15
CA ASP A 164 6.60 -14.73 14.41
C ASP A 164 8.14 -14.69 14.52
N GLY A 165 8.73 -13.49 14.59
CA GLY A 165 10.18 -13.28 14.69
C GLY A 165 10.96 -13.57 13.40
N ASN A 166 10.28 -13.79 12.28
CA ASN A 166 10.93 -14.12 11.02
C ASN A 166 10.89 -12.95 10.03
N VAL A 167 12.02 -12.75 9.34
CA VAL A 167 12.09 -11.91 8.14
C VAL A 167 11.97 -12.82 6.93
N ARG A 168 11.12 -12.46 5.99
CA ARG A 168 10.88 -13.21 4.75
C ARG A 168 11.20 -12.37 3.53
N LEU A 169 11.81 -13.05 2.58
CA LEU A 169 12.13 -12.49 1.28
C LEU A 169 11.14 -13.01 0.24
N TRP A 170 10.51 -12.08 -0.49
CA TRP A 170 9.53 -12.36 -1.54
C TRP A 170 10.01 -11.82 -2.87
N LYS A 171 9.60 -12.45 -3.96
CA LYS A 171 9.85 -11.91 -5.29
C LYS A 171 8.87 -10.78 -5.60
N HIS A 172 9.32 -9.76 -6.31
CA HIS A 172 8.42 -8.72 -6.83
C HIS A 172 7.41 -9.29 -7.84
N GLY A 173 7.85 -10.15 -8.76
CA GLY A 173 6.96 -10.92 -9.65
C GLY A 173 6.90 -12.37 -9.21
N ALA A 174 5.73 -12.87 -8.82
CA ALA A 174 5.59 -14.26 -8.35
C ALA A 174 6.00 -15.29 -9.43
N SER A 175 5.78 -14.93 -10.70
CA SER A 175 6.14 -15.76 -11.86
C SER A 175 7.59 -15.65 -12.30
N ASP A 176 8.35 -14.70 -11.74
CA ASP A 176 9.73 -14.47 -12.17
C ASP A 176 10.64 -15.60 -11.70
N LYS A 177 11.45 -16.12 -12.61
CA LYS A 177 12.52 -17.03 -12.26
C LYS A 177 13.78 -16.25 -11.87
N LEU A 178 14.35 -16.66 -10.77
CA LEU A 178 15.64 -16.20 -10.31
C LEU A 178 16.71 -17.12 -10.90
N GLY A 179 17.56 -16.56 -11.77
CA GLY A 179 18.66 -17.30 -12.38
C GLY A 179 18.61 -17.30 -13.91
N ILE A 180 19.52 -18.05 -14.50
CA ILE A 180 19.65 -18.18 -15.96
C ILE A 180 18.48 -18.99 -16.50
N VAL A 181 17.71 -18.39 -17.38
CA VAL A 181 16.60 -19.04 -18.06
C VAL A 181 17.10 -19.62 -19.39
N ASN A 182 16.91 -20.93 -19.59
CA ASN A 182 17.25 -21.60 -20.84
C ASN A 182 16.49 -20.98 -22.03
N ALA A 183 17.11 -20.95 -23.21
CA ALA A 183 16.52 -20.37 -24.42
C ALA A 183 15.14 -20.97 -24.75
N ARG A 184 14.99 -22.30 -24.63
CA ARG A 184 13.72 -23.02 -24.81
C ARG A 184 12.62 -22.56 -23.84
N GLU A 185 13.00 -22.33 -22.59
CA GLU A 185 12.05 -21.87 -21.56
C GLU A 185 11.67 -20.41 -21.77
N ARG A 186 12.60 -19.57 -22.21
CA ARG A 186 12.34 -18.18 -22.58
C ARG A 186 11.31 -18.12 -23.71
N ALA A 187 11.55 -18.86 -24.80
CA ALA A 187 10.63 -18.95 -25.92
C ALA A 187 9.22 -19.42 -25.52
N SER A 188 9.12 -20.44 -24.64
CA SER A 188 7.84 -20.93 -24.13
C SER A 188 7.10 -19.85 -23.31
N ARG A 189 7.81 -19.05 -22.52
CA ARG A 189 7.23 -17.97 -21.71
C ARG A 189 6.74 -16.80 -22.58
N GLU A 190 7.56 -16.40 -23.55
CA GLU A 190 7.22 -15.34 -24.51
C GLU A 190 5.98 -15.73 -25.30
N TYR A 191 5.89 -16.97 -25.77
CA TYR A 191 4.71 -17.51 -26.41
C TYR A 191 3.47 -17.46 -25.53
N ALA A 192 3.58 -17.94 -24.27
CA ALA A 192 2.46 -17.91 -23.32
C ALA A 192 2.01 -16.48 -22.98
N GLN A 193 2.95 -15.53 -22.90
CA GLN A 193 2.63 -14.11 -22.69
C GLN A 193 1.95 -13.51 -23.92
N ALA A 194 2.43 -13.82 -25.12
CA ALA A 194 1.83 -13.37 -26.37
C ALA A 194 0.38 -13.88 -26.52
N LEU A 195 0.13 -15.14 -26.19
CA LEU A 195 -1.22 -15.73 -26.17
C LEU A 195 -2.14 -15.01 -25.18
N ARG A 196 -1.69 -14.75 -23.95
CA ARG A 196 -2.49 -14.02 -22.95
C ARG A 196 -2.82 -12.60 -23.41
N LYS A 197 -1.84 -11.88 -23.99
CA LYS A 197 -2.06 -10.54 -24.53
C LYS A 197 -3.08 -10.54 -25.68
N ARG A 198 -2.98 -11.54 -26.57
CA ARG A 198 -3.90 -11.67 -27.73
C ARG A 198 -5.34 -11.95 -27.29
N TRP A 199 -5.52 -12.79 -26.28
CA TRP A 199 -6.83 -13.29 -25.87
C TRP A 199 -7.33 -12.68 -24.53
N HIS A 200 -6.75 -11.58 -24.07
CA HIS A 200 -7.10 -10.95 -22.80
C HIS A 200 -8.58 -10.50 -22.71
N THR A 201 -9.23 -10.25 -23.86
CA THR A 201 -10.64 -9.86 -23.95
C THR A 201 -11.60 -11.02 -23.76
N VAL A 202 -11.15 -12.27 -23.95
CA VAL A 202 -11.98 -13.46 -23.71
C VAL A 202 -12.24 -13.63 -22.22
N GLY A 203 -13.52 -13.73 -21.84
CA GLY A 203 -13.95 -13.73 -20.44
C GLY A 203 -13.27 -14.77 -19.57
N ASP A 204 -13.04 -15.98 -20.08
CA ASP A 204 -12.38 -17.07 -19.33
C ASP A 204 -10.89 -16.79 -19.12
N VAL A 205 -10.18 -16.30 -20.14
CA VAL A 205 -8.77 -15.92 -20.02
C VAL A 205 -8.60 -14.77 -19.02
N ALA A 206 -9.44 -13.75 -19.12
CA ALA A 206 -9.45 -12.61 -18.19
C ALA A 206 -9.80 -13.05 -16.76
N LYS A 207 -10.64 -14.07 -16.58
CA LYS A 207 -10.98 -14.65 -15.28
C LYS A 207 -9.80 -15.39 -14.67
N ILE A 208 -9.11 -16.22 -15.45
CA ILE A 208 -7.90 -16.96 -15.03
C ILE A 208 -6.77 -15.97 -14.68
N GLU A 209 -6.53 -14.96 -15.50
CA GLU A 209 -5.50 -13.98 -15.27
C GLU A 209 -5.74 -13.16 -13.99
N ARG A 210 -7.00 -12.86 -13.68
CA ARG A 210 -7.41 -12.14 -12.47
C ARG A 210 -7.52 -13.02 -11.23
N GLN A 211 -7.45 -14.36 -11.38
CA GLN A 211 -7.58 -15.27 -10.26
C GLN A 211 -6.37 -15.16 -9.32
N ARG A 212 -6.67 -14.97 -8.03
CA ARG A 212 -5.67 -14.93 -6.95
C ARG A 212 -5.98 -16.05 -5.96
N HIS A 213 -4.98 -16.83 -5.63
CA HIS A 213 -5.13 -17.82 -4.56
C HIS A 213 -5.02 -17.12 -3.21
N VAL A 214 -6.15 -17.00 -2.53
CA VAL A 214 -6.22 -16.44 -1.18
C VAL A 214 -6.75 -17.51 -0.23
N PRO A 215 -6.08 -17.76 0.91
CA PRO A 215 -6.54 -18.73 1.90
C PRO A 215 -7.97 -18.46 2.39
N LYS A 216 -8.68 -19.54 2.71
CA LYS A 216 -10.09 -19.45 3.19
C LYS A 216 -10.28 -18.49 4.39
N PRO A 217 -9.42 -18.48 5.43
CA PRO A 217 -9.58 -17.56 6.56
C PRO A 217 -9.52 -16.08 6.14
N ILE A 218 -8.55 -15.73 5.27
CA ILE A 218 -8.38 -14.36 4.78
C ILE A 218 -9.58 -13.95 3.92
N ARG A 219 -10.04 -14.85 3.04
CA ARG A 219 -11.24 -14.62 2.22
C ARG A 219 -12.49 -14.42 3.08
N LYS A 220 -12.65 -15.19 4.17
CA LYS A 220 -13.77 -15.02 5.12
C LYS A 220 -13.69 -13.66 5.82
N ALA A 221 -12.51 -13.27 6.30
CA ALA A 221 -12.30 -11.95 6.93
C ALA A 221 -12.62 -10.80 5.97
N GLN A 222 -12.20 -10.89 4.71
CA GLN A 222 -12.53 -9.91 3.68
C GLN A 222 -14.04 -9.82 3.40
N LYS A 223 -14.72 -10.97 3.31
CA LYS A 223 -16.18 -11.01 3.11
C LYS A 223 -16.91 -10.38 4.30
N LEU A 224 -16.54 -10.77 5.52
CA LEU A 224 -17.14 -10.21 6.73
C LEU A 224 -16.98 -8.69 6.77
N ARG A 225 -15.77 -8.20 6.52
CA ARG A 225 -15.53 -6.77 6.43
C ARG A 225 -16.39 -6.09 5.37
N HIS A 226 -16.48 -6.66 4.17
CA HIS A 226 -17.31 -6.10 3.11
C HIS A 226 -18.77 -5.98 3.56
N THR A 227 -19.30 -7.02 4.19
CA THR A 227 -20.65 -7.01 4.75
C THR A 227 -20.83 -5.94 5.84
N MET A 228 -19.81 -5.70 6.69
CA MET A 228 -19.87 -4.68 7.75
C MET A 228 -19.75 -3.24 7.23
N THR A 229 -18.99 -3.04 6.16
CA THR A 229 -18.72 -1.68 5.61
C THR A 229 -19.75 -1.24 4.57
N GLU A 230 -20.39 -2.16 3.86
CA GLU A 230 -21.36 -1.83 2.82
C GLU A 230 -22.57 -1.05 3.35
N PRO A 231 -23.22 -1.43 4.47
CA PRO A 231 -24.30 -0.65 5.05
C PRO A 231 -23.90 0.79 5.40
N ARG A 232 -22.69 0.98 5.93
CA ARG A 232 -22.18 2.33 6.25
C ARG A 232 -21.97 3.16 4.99
N ARG A 233 -21.45 2.57 3.91
CA ARG A 233 -21.31 3.28 2.62
C ARG A 233 -22.66 3.71 2.05
N VAL A 234 -23.66 2.86 2.13
CA VAL A 234 -25.02 3.20 1.66
C VAL A 234 -25.62 4.35 2.48
N GLN A 235 -25.38 4.37 3.79
CA GLN A 235 -25.88 5.46 4.65
C GLN A 235 -25.13 6.79 4.42
N THR A 236 -23.84 6.75 4.11
CA THR A 236 -23.01 7.97 3.96
C THR A 236 -22.99 8.52 2.55
N ASP A 237 -23.50 7.81 1.56
CA ASP A 237 -23.55 8.27 0.18
C ASP A 237 -24.97 8.76 -0.19
N PRO A 238 -25.26 10.05 -0.05
CA PRO A 238 -26.60 10.59 -0.32
C PRO A 238 -27.03 10.41 -1.78
N ARG A 239 -26.08 10.29 -2.70
CA ARG A 239 -26.40 10.05 -4.13
C ARG A 239 -26.99 8.67 -4.38
N ARG A 240 -26.62 7.66 -3.58
CA ARG A 240 -27.20 6.29 -3.70
C ARG A 240 -28.60 6.18 -3.12
N ASN A 241 -28.96 7.06 -2.18
CA ASN A 241 -30.27 7.04 -1.54
C ASN A 241 -31.37 7.66 -2.42
N HIS A 242 -30.99 8.42 -3.44
CA HIS A 242 -31.92 9.09 -4.36
C HIS A 242 -32.09 8.37 -5.72
N THR A 243 -31.45 7.23 -5.93
CA THR A 243 -31.56 6.41 -7.15
C THR A 243 -32.44 5.17 -6.93
N LYS A 244 -33.54 5.33 -6.21
CA LYS A 244 -34.64 4.37 -6.17
C LYS A 244 -35.88 4.95 -6.78
#